data_d7e631ab6d627ecf502e570f2291a547
#
_entry.id   d7e631ab6d627ecf502e570f2291a547
#
_cell.length_a   1.000
_cell.length_b   1.000
_cell.length_c   1.000
_cell.angle_alpha   90.00
_cell.angle_beta   90.00
_cell.angle_gamma   90.00
#
_symmetry.space_group_name_H-M   'P 1'
#
loop_
_entity.id
_entity.type
_entity.pdbx_description
1 polymer ?
#
loop_
_entity_poly.entity_id
_entity_poly.type
_entity_poly.pdbx_seq_one_letter_code
_entity_poly.pdbx_strand_id
1 'polypeptide(L)'
;MEEDIEVIAFACRGTLLDWAGAVEAVAYELARRNGESPLDRGVALRRRVEALADGHGLARGFERLARERGYTCEESGDESLARVVALARPLRGARDLVARAARSGRRLVAVSRGESPGALYEFGAPFEAVLGDLDADALGVAPERVLYVSAAAWRREEARSLGLCAVAPAQLDGALTARPTILAA
;
A
#
# COMPACT_ATOMS: atom_id res chain seq x y z
N MET A 1 -18.65 17.79 20.62
CA MET A 1 -17.17 17.89 20.60
C MET A 1 -16.76 17.65 19.15
N GLU A 2 -16.18 18.64 18.50
CA GLU A 2 -15.62 18.44 17.16
C GLU A 2 -14.38 17.56 17.36
N GLU A 3 -14.44 16.35 16.83
CA GLU A 3 -13.33 15.41 16.96
C GLU A 3 -12.30 15.75 15.89
N ASP A 4 -11.23 16.40 16.32
CA ASP A 4 -10.10 16.73 15.44
C ASP A 4 -9.34 15.44 15.06
N ILE A 5 -9.03 15.29 13.78
CA ILE A 5 -8.14 14.24 13.31
C ILE A 5 -6.80 14.34 14.04
N GLU A 6 -6.36 13.29 14.69
CA GLU A 6 -5.07 13.18 15.37
C GLU A 6 -4.04 12.40 14.59
N VAL A 7 -4.49 11.39 13.85
CA VAL A 7 -3.63 10.47 13.11
C VAL A 7 -3.99 10.48 11.63
N ILE A 8 -2.99 10.56 10.77
CA ILE A 8 -3.14 10.34 9.32
C ILE A 8 -2.44 9.02 8.99
N ALA A 9 -3.24 8.02 8.60
CA ALA A 9 -2.76 6.69 8.22
C ALA A 9 -2.76 6.55 6.70
N PHE A 10 -1.63 6.17 6.12
CA PHE A 10 -1.47 6.00 4.68
C PHE A 10 -1.38 4.53 4.29
N ALA A 11 -2.18 4.11 3.31
CA ALA A 11 -1.93 2.84 2.64
C ALA A 11 -0.58 2.88 1.90
N CYS A 12 0.32 1.94 2.13
CA CYS A 12 1.58 1.88 1.41
C CYS A 12 1.37 1.52 -0.06
N ARG A 13 0.74 0.38 -0.31
CA ARG A 13 0.55 -0.16 -1.66
C ARG A 13 -0.39 0.70 -2.50
N GLY A 14 0.09 1.16 -3.64
CA GLY A 14 -0.71 1.91 -4.62
C GLY A 14 -1.11 3.33 -4.18
N THR A 15 -0.68 3.77 -3.00
CA THR A 15 -0.88 5.14 -2.50
C THR A 15 0.45 5.85 -2.31
N LEU A 16 1.36 5.26 -1.57
CA LEU A 16 2.70 5.78 -1.37
C LEU A 16 3.72 5.14 -2.30
N LEU A 17 3.60 3.83 -2.54
CA LEU A 17 4.59 3.02 -3.26
C LEU A 17 4.00 2.42 -4.54
N ASP A 18 4.80 2.42 -5.61
CA ASP A 18 4.51 1.70 -6.86
C ASP A 18 4.71 0.19 -6.68
N TRP A 19 3.74 -0.40 -6.02
CA TRP A 19 3.72 -1.83 -5.80
C TRP A 19 3.48 -2.61 -7.09
N ALA A 20 2.64 -2.09 -7.96
CA ALA A 20 2.29 -2.72 -9.23
C ALA A 20 3.51 -2.82 -10.14
N GLY A 21 4.28 -1.74 -10.29
CA GLY A 21 5.53 -1.75 -11.06
C GLY A 21 6.57 -2.69 -10.47
N ALA A 22 6.69 -2.77 -9.15
CA ALA A 22 7.61 -3.70 -8.50
C ALA A 22 7.23 -5.17 -8.74
N VAL A 23 5.94 -5.54 -8.62
CA VAL A 23 5.45 -6.89 -8.94
C VAL A 23 5.71 -7.23 -10.42
N GLU A 24 5.45 -6.27 -11.31
CA GLU A 24 5.70 -6.44 -12.74
C GLU A 24 7.18 -6.70 -13.03
N ALA A 25 8.09 -5.93 -12.43
CA ALA A 25 9.53 -6.09 -12.61
C ALA A 25 10.02 -7.46 -12.12
N VAL A 26 9.56 -7.93 -10.96
CA VAL A 26 9.94 -9.25 -10.43
C VAL A 26 9.37 -10.38 -11.29
N ALA A 27 8.10 -10.29 -11.68
CA ALA A 27 7.47 -11.30 -12.54
C ALA A 27 8.15 -11.38 -13.91
N TYR A 28 8.51 -10.23 -14.49
CA TYR A 28 9.27 -10.15 -15.75
C TYR A 28 10.63 -10.80 -15.63
N GLU A 29 11.39 -10.48 -14.57
CA GLU A 29 12.72 -11.06 -14.37
C GLU A 29 12.66 -12.57 -14.12
N LEU A 30 11.65 -13.05 -13.40
CA LEU A 30 11.40 -14.48 -13.20
C LEU A 30 11.17 -15.19 -14.54
N ALA A 31 10.33 -14.64 -15.41
CA ALA A 31 10.07 -15.19 -16.74
C ALA A 31 11.33 -15.17 -17.61
N ARG A 32 12.08 -14.07 -17.61
CA ARG A 32 13.33 -13.93 -18.36
C ARG A 32 14.38 -14.96 -17.96
N ARG A 33 14.55 -15.22 -16.68
CA ARG A 33 15.49 -16.24 -16.15
C ARG A 33 15.12 -17.65 -16.60
N ASN A 34 13.85 -17.89 -16.89
CA ASN A 34 13.35 -19.16 -17.41
C ASN A 34 13.23 -19.21 -18.95
N GLY A 35 13.92 -18.30 -19.66
CA GLY A 35 14.04 -18.31 -21.12
C GLY A 35 12.82 -17.75 -21.85
N GLU A 36 11.83 -17.19 -21.15
CA GLU A 36 10.74 -16.45 -21.81
C GLU A 36 11.25 -15.10 -22.32
N SER A 37 10.79 -14.70 -23.51
CA SER A 37 11.04 -13.36 -24.05
C SER A 37 9.76 -12.52 -23.90
N PRO A 38 9.64 -11.75 -22.81
CA PRO A 38 8.37 -11.13 -22.44
C PRO A 38 8.17 -9.73 -23.00
N LEU A 39 8.59 -9.45 -24.26
CA LEU A 39 8.63 -8.11 -24.85
C LEU A 39 7.38 -7.23 -24.61
N ASP A 40 6.21 -7.82 -24.28
CA ASP A 40 4.98 -7.08 -23.96
C ASP A 40 4.18 -7.71 -22.80
N ARG A 41 4.82 -8.53 -21.95
CA ARG A 41 4.09 -9.39 -21.01
C ARG A 41 4.18 -8.99 -19.54
N GLY A 42 4.93 -7.96 -19.16
CA GLY A 42 5.11 -7.57 -17.75
C GLY A 42 3.77 -7.33 -17.05
N VAL A 43 2.90 -6.52 -17.63
CA VAL A 43 1.55 -6.26 -17.11
C VAL A 43 0.69 -7.52 -17.03
N ALA A 44 0.77 -8.38 -18.05
CA ALA A 44 0.02 -9.65 -18.09
C ALA A 44 0.52 -10.61 -16.99
N LEU A 45 1.84 -10.72 -16.82
CA LEU A 45 2.45 -11.52 -15.76
C LEU A 45 2.06 -11.00 -14.37
N ARG A 46 2.13 -9.70 -14.13
CA ARG A 46 1.67 -9.09 -12.89
C ARG A 46 0.22 -9.43 -12.59
N ARG A 47 -0.68 -9.22 -13.55
CA ARG A 47 -2.10 -9.57 -13.39
C ARG A 47 -2.31 -11.05 -13.09
N ARG A 48 -1.48 -11.93 -13.68
CA ARG A 48 -1.54 -13.37 -13.40
C ARG A 48 -1.07 -13.69 -12.00
N VAL A 49 0.05 -13.11 -11.53
CA VAL A 49 0.50 -13.25 -10.14
C VAL A 49 -0.58 -12.79 -9.16
N GLU A 50 -1.17 -11.62 -9.39
CA GLU A 50 -2.24 -11.06 -8.55
C GLU A 50 -3.48 -11.98 -8.53
N ALA A 51 -3.89 -12.51 -9.69
CA ALA A 51 -5.02 -13.45 -9.78
C ALA A 51 -4.71 -14.79 -9.07
N LEU A 52 -3.49 -15.30 -9.22
CA LEU A 52 -3.06 -16.54 -8.58
C LEU A 52 -2.83 -16.40 -7.06
N ALA A 53 -2.64 -15.19 -6.57
CA ALA A 53 -2.54 -14.90 -5.14
C ALA A 53 -3.85 -15.25 -4.40
N ASP A 54 -5.01 -15.02 -5.03
CA ASP A 54 -6.33 -15.46 -4.56
C ASP A 54 -6.55 -15.23 -3.04
N GLY A 55 -6.23 -14.02 -2.56
CA GLY A 55 -6.32 -13.66 -1.14
C GLY A 55 -5.21 -14.21 -0.23
N HIS A 56 -4.38 -15.14 -0.72
CA HIS A 56 -3.30 -15.78 0.05
C HIS A 56 -1.96 -15.04 0.00
N GLY A 57 -1.93 -13.85 -0.59
CA GLY A 57 -0.74 -13.02 -0.69
C GLY A 57 0.12 -13.29 -1.94
N LEU A 58 0.97 -12.30 -2.29
CA LEU A 58 1.74 -12.33 -3.55
C LEU A 58 2.80 -13.43 -3.59
N ALA A 59 3.39 -13.82 -2.46
CA ALA A 59 4.33 -14.95 -2.40
C ALA A 59 3.71 -16.20 -3.04
N ARG A 60 2.48 -16.52 -2.63
CA ARG A 60 1.71 -17.63 -3.19
C ARG A 60 1.40 -17.44 -4.67
N GLY A 61 1.15 -16.20 -5.10
CA GLY A 61 0.94 -15.88 -6.51
C GLY A 61 2.16 -16.17 -7.37
N PHE A 62 3.35 -15.82 -6.92
CA PHE A 62 4.62 -16.14 -7.60
C PHE A 62 4.88 -17.63 -7.66
N GLU A 63 4.71 -18.38 -6.55
CA GLU A 63 4.85 -19.83 -6.54
C GLU A 63 3.91 -20.53 -7.53
N ARG A 64 2.66 -20.12 -7.56
CA ARG A 64 1.67 -20.67 -8.50
C ARG A 64 2.00 -20.32 -9.94
N LEU A 65 2.47 -19.10 -10.23
CA LEU A 65 2.93 -18.70 -11.55
C LEU A 65 4.10 -19.59 -12.00
N ALA A 66 5.11 -19.78 -11.15
CA ALA A 66 6.27 -20.61 -11.46
C ALA A 66 5.86 -22.05 -11.78
N ARG A 67 4.98 -22.62 -10.98
CA ARG A 67 4.45 -23.98 -11.20
C ARG A 67 3.63 -24.09 -12.49
N GLU A 68 2.74 -23.14 -12.75
CA GLU A 68 1.90 -23.12 -13.97
C GLU A 68 2.75 -23.03 -15.23
N ARG A 69 3.86 -22.30 -15.18
CA ARG A 69 4.76 -22.09 -16.31
C ARG A 69 5.87 -23.13 -16.41
N GLY A 70 6.00 -24.02 -15.42
CA GLY A 70 7.08 -24.99 -15.38
C GLY A 70 8.46 -24.34 -15.20
N TYR A 71 8.51 -23.21 -14.51
CA TYR A 71 9.78 -22.53 -14.22
C TYR A 71 10.65 -23.38 -13.28
N THR A 72 11.92 -23.48 -13.62
CA THR A 72 12.92 -24.23 -12.86
C THR A 72 13.70 -23.37 -11.88
N CYS A 73 13.28 -22.11 -11.73
CA CYS A 73 13.92 -21.16 -10.82
C CYS A 73 13.78 -21.65 -9.38
N GLU A 74 14.89 -21.67 -8.65
CA GLU A 74 14.94 -22.06 -7.23
C GLU A 74 14.38 -20.97 -6.29
N GLU A 75 14.01 -19.82 -6.83
CA GLU A 75 13.49 -18.67 -6.06
C GLU A 75 12.10 -18.99 -5.48
N SER A 76 11.98 -18.94 -4.17
CA SER A 76 10.71 -19.12 -3.48
C SER A 76 9.77 -17.93 -3.68
N GLY A 77 8.49 -18.13 -3.39
CA GLY A 77 7.52 -17.02 -3.41
C GLY A 77 7.87 -15.90 -2.42
N ASP A 78 8.43 -16.26 -1.26
CA ASP A 78 8.86 -15.29 -0.25
C ASP A 78 10.07 -14.48 -0.72
N GLU A 79 11.04 -15.08 -1.42
CA GLU A 79 12.16 -14.37 -2.03
C GLU A 79 11.68 -13.41 -3.12
N SER A 80 10.75 -13.84 -3.97
CA SER A 80 10.12 -12.98 -4.97
C SER A 80 9.38 -11.81 -4.31
N LEU A 81 8.67 -12.05 -3.21
CA LEU A 81 8.00 -10.99 -2.44
C LEU A 81 9.02 -10.03 -1.81
N ALA A 82 10.10 -10.53 -1.23
CA ALA A 82 11.18 -9.70 -0.67
C ALA A 82 11.78 -8.78 -1.74
N ARG A 83 11.94 -9.26 -2.98
CA ARG A 83 12.39 -8.45 -4.10
C ARG A 83 11.37 -7.38 -4.50
N VAL A 84 10.07 -7.71 -4.48
CA VAL A 84 9.01 -6.70 -4.72
C VAL A 84 9.12 -5.59 -3.68
N VAL A 85 9.27 -5.93 -2.41
CA VAL A 85 9.47 -4.95 -1.32
C VAL A 85 10.70 -4.08 -1.57
N ALA A 86 11.82 -4.70 -1.96
CA ALA A 86 13.08 -3.98 -2.23
C ALA A 86 13.02 -3.07 -3.48
N LEU A 87 12.18 -3.42 -4.46
CA LEU A 87 12.04 -2.66 -5.70
C LEU A 87 10.92 -1.61 -5.66
N ALA A 88 10.01 -1.69 -4.70
CA ALA A 88 8.94 -0.71 -4.55
C ALA A 88 9.52 0.70 -4.34
N ARG A 89 9.10 1.66 -5.15
CA ARG A 89 9.57 3.05 -5.11
C ARG A 89 8.41 3.98 -4.82
N PRO A 90 8.66 5.18 -4.27
CA PRO A 90 7.62 6.19 -4.11
C PRO A 90 6.90 6.47 -5.43
N LEU A 91 5.57 6.46 -5.40
CA LEU A 91 4.75 6.94 -6.50
C LEU A 91 5.01 8.42 -6.76
N ARG A 92 4.82 8.84 -8.00
CA ARG A 92 4.89 10.26 -8.36
C ARG A 92 3.91 11.07 -7.50
N GLY A 93 4.42 12.11 -6.84
CA GLY A 93 3.63 12.97 -5.94
C GLY A 93 3.40 12.42 -4.53
N ALA A 94 3.79 11.16 -4.23
CA ALA A 94 3.61 10.61 -2.90
C ALA A 94 4.46 11.34 -1.84
N ARG A 95 5.66 11.80 -2.20
CA ARG A 95 6.49 12.61 -1.29
C ARG A 95 5.82 13.94 -0.94
N ASP A 96 5.22 14.62 -1.93
CA ASP A 96 4.49 15.86 -1.70
C ASP A 96 3.23 15.62 -0.85
N LEU A 97 2.54 14.51 -1.07
CA LEU A 97 1.39 14.09 -0.27
C LEU A 97 1.76 13.93 1.21
N VAL A 98 2.83 13.17 1.49
CA VAL A 98 3.31 12.97 2.86
C VAL A 98 3.83 14.27 3.47
N ALA A 99 4.56 15.09 2.70
CA ALA A 99 5.04 16.38 3.17
C ALA A 99 3.88 17.35 3.52
N ARG A 100 2.78 17.33 2.77
CA ARG A 100 1.58 18.12 3.12
C ARG A 100 0.96 17.62 4.42
N ALA A 101 0.81 16.31 4.58
CA ALA A 101 0.30 15.72 5.81
C ALA A 101 1.18 16.07 7.01
N ALA A 102 2.51 15.99 6.87
CA ALA A 102 3.46 16.32 7.95
C ALA A 102 3.33 17.77 8.43
N ARG A 103 3.06 18.71 7.50
CA ARG A 103 2.83 20.13 7.87
C ARG A 103 1.58 20.36 8.73
N SER A 104 0.65 19.42 8.76
CA SER A 104 -0.52 19.51 9.63
C SER A 104 -0.22 19.31 11.12
N GLY A 105 1.00 18.84 11.46
CA GLY A 105 1.42 18.53 12.82
C GLY A 105 0.78 17.27 13.41
N ARG A 106 0.03 16.50 12.61
CA ARG A 106 -0.61 15.27 13.03
C ARG A 106 0.36 14.09 12.97
N ARG A 107 0.10 13.07 13.77
CA ARG A 107 0.88 11.82 13.75
C ARG A 107 0.70 11.13 12.41
N LEU A 108 1.80 10.67 11.79
CA LEU A 108 1.78 9.96 10.52
C LEU A 108 2.05 8.48 10.72
N VAL A 109 1.22 7.64 10.13
CA VAL A 109 1.34 6.19 10.20
C VAL A 109 1.26 5.60 8.80
N ALA A 110 2.06 4.57 8.54
CA ALA A 110 2.00 3.79 7.32
C ALA A 110 1.33 2.44 7.57
N VAL A 111 0.46 1.99 6.65
CA VAL A 111 -0.22 0.69 6.73
C VAL A 111 0.28 -0.18 5.59
N SER A 112 1.03 -1.24 5.91
CA SER A 112 1.82 -2.03 4.95
C SER A 112 1.46 -3.52 4.85
N ARG A 113 0.48 -4.00 5.61
CA ARG A 113 0.05 -5.42 5.64
C ARG A 113 1.22 -6.42 5.75
N GLY A 114 2.02 -6.26 6.81
CA GLY A 114 3.06 -7.22 7.16
C GLY A 114 4.41 -7.02 6.47
N GLU A 115 4.55 -5.99 5.66
CA GLU A 115 5.80 -5.64 5.00
C GLU A 115 6.26 -4.26 5.46
N SER A 116 7.51 -4.14 5.87
CA SER A 116 8.12 -2.83 6.19
C SER A 116 8.98 -2.38 5.01
N PRO A 117 8.40 -1.67 4.04
CA PRO A 117 9.15 -1.25 2.85
C PRO A 117 10.24 -0.25 3.27
N GLY A 118 11.51 -0.59 2.99
CA GLY A 118 12.64 0.31 3.21
C GLY A 118 12.45 1.67 2.51
N ALA A 119 11.70 1.69 1.40
CA ALA A 119 11.34 2.90 0.66
C ALA A 119 10.55 3.94 1.50
N LEU A 120 9.94 3.58 2.64
CA LEU A 120 9.28 4.55 3.51
C LEU A 120 10.26 5.57 4.11
N TYR A 121 11.51 5.19 4.32
CA TYR A 121 12.55 6.13 4.77
C TYR A 121 12.87 7.22 3.75
N GLU A 122 12.56 6.99 2.47
CA GLU A 122 12.78 7.97 1.40
C GLU A 122 11.82 9.16 1.45
N PHE A 123 10.76 9.11 2.25
CA PHE A 123 9.78 10.21 2.34
C PHE A 123 10.29 11.39 3.16
N GLY A 124 11.37 11.21 3.96
CA GLY A 124 11.94 12.28 4.80
C GLY A 124 11.00 12.77 5.91
N ALA A 125 9.82 12.19 6.05
CA ALA A 125 8.88 12.47 7.12
C ALA A 125 8.88 11.30 8.11
N PRO A 126 8.86 11.55 9.42
CA PRO A 126 8.82 10.50 10.40
C PRO A 126 7.43 9.86 10.41
N PHE A 127 7.32 8.66 9.85
CA PHE A 127 6.20 7.80 10.21
C PHE A 127 6.45 7.31 11.64
N GLU A 128 5.52 7.59 12.53
CA GLU A 128 5.61 7.16 13.92
C GLU A 128 5.55 5.63 14.06
N ALA A 129 4.75 5.00 13.18
CA ALA A 129 4.61 3.56 13.13
C ALA A 129 4.39 3.06 11.70
N VAL A 130 4.74 1.79 11.48
CA VAL A 130 4.34 1.01 10.31
C VAL A 130 3.49 -0.16 10.81
N LEU A 131 2.20 -0.12 10.50
CA LEU A 131 1.25 -1.14 10.93
C LEU A 131 1.11 -2.22 9.86
N GLY A 132 0.96 -3.47 10.29
CA GLY A 132 0.66 -4.59 9.41
C GLY A 132 -0.74 -4.54 8.84
N ASP A 133 -1.68 -4.00 9.59
CA ASP A 133 -3.07 -3.80 9.17
C ASP A 133 -3.64 -2.50 9.77
N LEU A 134 -4.83 -2.12 9.31
CA LEU A 134 -5.53 -0.94 9.79
C LEU A 134 -6.22 -1.28 11.12
N ASP A 135 -5.61 -0.85 12.20
CA ASP A 135 -6.08 -1.08 13.57
C ASP A 135 -6.04 0.24 14.35
N ALA A 136 -7.21 0.79 14.65
CA ALA A 136 -7.34 2.04 15.39
C ALA A 136 -6.93 1.86 16.87
N ASP A 137 -7.16 0.68 17.45
CA ASP A 137 -6.79 0.41 18.84
C ASP A 137 -5.26 0.44 19.01
N ALA A 138 -4.53 -0.08 18.01
CA ALA A 138 -3.06 -0.02 18.00
C ALA A 138 -2.52 1.42 17.94
N LEU A 139 -3.33 2.38 17.50
CA LEU A 139 -2.97 3.80 17.42
C LEU A 139 -3.27 4.55 18.73
N GLY A 140 -4.04 3.95 19.64
CA GLY A 140 -4.43 4.55 20.92
C GLY A 140 -5.32 5.78 20.79
N VAL A 141 -6.10 5.87 19.70
CA VAL A 141 -7.06 6.94 19.43
C VAL A 141 -8.39 6.37 18.98
N ALA A 142 -9.46 7.13 19.16
CA ALA A 142 -10.77 6.72 18.66
C ALA A 142 -10.78 6.68 17.12
N PRO A 143 -11.49 5.69 16.50
CA PRO A 143 -11.47 5.49 15.05
C PRO A 143 -11.81 6.73 14.23
N GLU A 144 -12.77 7.53 14.67
CA GLU A 144 -13.21 8.77 14.03
C GLU A 144 -12.15 9.88 14.03
N ARG A 145 -11.11 9.74 14.83
CA ARG A 145 -9.93 10.64 14.90
C ARG A 145 -8.79 10.21 13.98
N VAL A 146 -8.98 9.11 13.25
CA VAL A 146 -8.02 8.60 12.26
C VAL A 146 -8.49 8.94 10.85
N LEU A 147 -7.66 9.64 10.08
CA LEU A 147 -7.87 9.87 8.66
C LEU A 147 -7.06 8.87 7.85
N TYR A 148 -7.74 7.92 7.23
CA TYR A 148 -7.10 6.94 6.34
C TYR A 148 -7.03 7.45 4.90
N VAL A 149 -5.84 7.46 4.32
CA VAL A 149 -5.58 7.93 2.96
C VAL A 149 -5.22 6.75 2.07
N SER A 150 -6.06 6.47 1.09
CA SER A 150 -5.84 5.37 0.15
C SER A 150 -6.35 5.70 -1.25
N ALA A 151 -5.56 5.36 -2.29
CA ALA A 151 -6.00 5.46 -3.67
C ALA A 151 -7.07 4.40 -4.01
N ALA A 152 -7.03 3.23 -3.37
CA ALA A 152 -7.98 2.14 -3.59
C ALA A 152 -9.34 2.43 -2.94
N ALA A 153 -10.42 2.42 -3.74
CA ALA A 153 -11.78 2.70 -3.25
C ALA A 153 -12.22 1.67 -2.20
N TRP A 154 -11.99 0.38 -2.45
CA TRP A 154 -12.39 -0.69 -1.53
C TRP A 154 -11.68 -0.60 -0.17
N ARG A 155 -10.43 -0.11 -0.14
CA ARG A 155 -9.71 0.14 1.11
C ARG A 155 -10.34 1.26 1.92
N ARG A 156 -10.81 2.31 1.26
CA ARG A 156 -11.50 3.40 1.93
C ARG A 156 -12.84 2.95 2.50
N GLU A 157 -13.54 2.05 1.79
CA GLU A 157 -14.78 1.44 2.28
C GLU A 157 -14.54 0.56 3.51
N GLU A 158 -13.52 -0.30 3.46
CA GLU A 158 -13.05 -1.10 4.60
C GLU A 158 -12.76 -0.19 5.82
N ALA A 159 -12.01 0.89 5.63
CA ALA A 159 -11.71 1.85 6.70
C ALA A 159 -12.97 2.48 7.30
N ARG A 160 -13.94 2.88 6.47
CA ARG A 160 -15.21 3.44 6.95
C ARG A 160 -16.03 2.42 7.72
N SER A 161 -16.02 1.15 7.33
CA SER A 161 -16.71 0.10 8.10
C SER A 161 -16.11 -0.13 9.49
N LEU A 162 -14.85 0.29 9.69
CA LEU A 162 -14.17 0.30 10.98
C LEU A 162 -14.36 1.64 11.75
N GLY A 163 -15.19 2.55 11.24
CA GLY A 163 -15.46 3.83 11.87
C GLY A 163 -14.44 4.94 11.58
N LEU A 164 -13.44 4.69 10.70
CA LEU A 164 -12.43 5.70 10.37
C LEU A 164 -12.94 6.68 9.31
N CYS A 165 -12.42 7.91 9.36
CA CYS A 165 -12.51 8.82 8.22
C CYS A 165 -11.63 8.32 7.09
N ALA A 166 -12.12 8.27 5.83
CA ALA A 166 -11.32 7.75 4.74
C ALA A 166 -11.48 8.58 3.45
N VAL A 167 -10.33 8.97 2.85
CA VAL A 167 -10.28 9.84 1.68
C VAL A 167 -9.32 9.33 0.61
N ALA A 168 -9.51 9.78 -0.63
CA ALA A 168 -8.50 9.61 -1.68
C ALA A 168 -7.35 10.63 -1.49
N PRO A 169 -6.14 10.34 -2.00
CA PRO A 169 -4.99 11.26 -1.88
C PRO A 169 -5.26 12.70 -2.32
N ALA A 170 -6.05 12.89 -3.39
CA ALA A 170 -6.43 14.21 -3.89
C ALA A 170 -7.35 15.00 -2.95
N GLN A 171 -7.99 14.33 -2.01
CA GLN A 171 -8.94 14.94 -1.06
C GLN A 171 -8.30 15.28 0.30
N LEU A 172 -7.01 14.95 0.49
CA LEU A 172 -6.34 15.12 1.78
C LEU A 172 -6.45 16.55 2.31
N ASP A 173 -6.10 17.54 1.50
CA ASP A 173 -6.06 18.95 1.94
C ASP A 173 -7.46 19.44 2.35
N GLY A 174 -8.49 19.07 1.58
CA GLY A 174 -9.88 19.35 1.93
C GLY A 174 -10.30 18.69 3.24
N ALA A 175 -9.91 17.44 3.47
CA ALA A 175 -10.24 16.71 4.68
C ALA A 175 -9.53 17.29 5.93
N LEU A 176 -8.32 17.86 5.75
CA LEU A 176 -7.58 18.49 6.85
C LEU A 176 -8.08 19.88 7.20
N THR A 177 -8.77 20.55 6.27
CA THR A 177 -9.32 21.90 6.43
C THR A 177 -10.83 21.92 6.67
N ALA A 178 -11.54 20.89 6.22
CA ALA A 178 -12.97 20.76 6.46
C ALA A 178 -13.22 20.54 7.96
N ARG A 179 -14.05 21.39 8.53
CA ARG A 179 -14.69 21.06 9.81
C ARG A 179 -15.56 19.82 9.55
N PRO A 180 -15.49 18.78 10.39
CA PRO A 180 -16.34 17.61 10.19
C PRO A 180 -17.81 18.05 10.24
N THR A 181 -18.45 18.05 9.08
CA THR A 181 -19.91 18.17 9.01
C THR A 181 -20.45 16.79 9.36
N ILE A 182 -20.87 16.62 10.60
CA ILE A 182 -21.62 15.41 11.01
C ILE A 182 -22.91 15.42 10.19
N LEU A 183 -22.98 14.56 9.19
CA LEU A 183 -24.26 14.14 8.63
C LEU A 183 -24.94 13.29 9.72
N ALA A 184 -25.78 13.97 10.51
CA ALA A 184 -26.70 13.27 11.38
C ALA A 184 -27.60 12.38 10.47
N ALA A 185 -27.53 11.07 10.69
CA ALA A 185 -28.44 10.10 10.13
C ALA A 185 -29.74 10.08 10.94
#